data_29949ba04f793711d145160f3638fbf2
#
_entry.id   29949ba04f793711d145160f3638fbf2
#
_cell.length_a   1.000
_cell.length_b   1.000
_cell.length_c   1.000
_cell.angle_alpha   90.00
_cell.angle_beta   90.00
_cell.angle_gamma   90.00
#
_symmetry.space_group_name_H-M   'P 1'
#
loop_
_entity.id
_entity.type
_entity.pdbx_description
1 polymer ?
#
loop_
_entity_poly.entity_id
_entity_poly.type
_entity_poly.pdbx_seq_one_letter_code
_entity_poly.pdbx_strand_id
1 'polypeptide(L)'
;MMRKLCISILVVLVGFSAVAQQNAQFTNFLFNSFALQPAQAGLNKCLDARVGYRNQWVGFENNPQTLFVSAHQRIDKISKEKGVIHGAGIIIEGDNTGFTGRTSLHAVYAVHLPITRKTRISFGIGIGALQYRFDASQIRVLGPNSAPDPVLQESQAEFAFPDIKAGIWLYSKYWFAGISGHNLTGPTFDDIGTDVQMQPNFNLMAGRIFPGGNKMSYIPAAQLKFTGNSTPSFDVNFWADYDDVVALGVAFRSEDAVAGMLKFSFLDYFTVAYAYDVTYSRVRLGSSNSHEIILGISACPRNQKAGFVPCNAYD
;
A
#
# COMPACT_ATOMS: atom_id res chain seq x y z
N MET A 1 -14.12 -6.28 -41.24
CA MET A 1 -13.38 -7.16 -40.37
C MET A 1 -13.01 -6.51 -39.03
N MET A 2 -12.48 -5.32 -38.97
CA MET A 2 -12.11 -4.55 -37.76
C MET A 2 -13.28 -4.34 -36.76
N ARG A 3 -14.49 -4.04 -37.22
CA ARG A 3 -15.66 -3.80 -36.36
C ARG A 3 -16.10 -5.04 -35.59
N LYS A 4 -15.96 -6.23 -36.16
CA LYS A 4 -16.23 -7.52 -35.47
C LYS A 4 -15.12 -7.88 -34.44
N LEU A 5 -13.87 -7.51 -34.73
CA LEU A 5 -12.73 -7.70 -33.84
C LEU A 5 -12.85 -6.81 -32.59
N CYS A 6 -13.26 -5.55 -32.74
CA CYS A 6 -13.50 -4.64 -31.61
C CYS A 6 -14.65 -5.11 -30.69
N ILE A 7 -15.72 -5.68 -31.27
CA ILE A 7 -16.84 -6.23 -30.49
C ILE A 7 -16.41 -7.51 -29.75
N SER A 8 -15.61 -8.36 -30.38
CA SER A 8 -15.08 -9.57 -29.71
C SER A 8 -14.13 -9.24 -28.56
N ILE A 9 -13.31 -8.18 -28.69
CA ILE A 9 -12.45 -7.70 -27.59
C ILE A 9 -13.29 -7.11 -26.45
N LEU A 10 -14.38 -6.41 -26.76
CA LEU A 10 -15.28 -5.82 -25.75
C LEU A 10 -16.07 -6.90 -24.97
N VAL A 11 -16.43 -8.01 -25.61
CA VAL A 11 -17.18 -9.12 -24.98
C VAL A 11 -16.28 -9.96 -24.05
N VAL A 12 -14.99 -10.08 -24.34
CA VAL A 12 -14.01 -10.79 -23.48
C VAL A 12 -13.76 -10.05 -22.15
N LEU A 13 -14.02 -8.73 -22.10
CA LEU A 13 -13.83 -7.89 -20.89
C LEU A 13 -14.99 -7.95 -19.88
N VAL A 14 -16.10 -8.63 -20.17
CA VAL A 14 -17.33 -8.58 -19.32
C VAL A 14 -17.51 -9.81 -18.43
N GLY A 15 -16.60 -10.78 -18.46
CA GLY A 15 -16.75 -12.09 -17.81
C GLY A 15 -15.97 -12.30 -16.51
N PHE A 16 -15.55 -11.25 -15.77
CA PHE A 16 -14.81 -11.45 -14.53
C PHE A 16 -15.72 -11.47 -13.30
N SER A 17 -15.72 -12.61 -12.62
CA SER A 17 -16.36 -12.78 -11.32
C SER A 17 -15.70 -11.83 -10.30
N ALA A 18 -16.51 -11.10 -9.52
CA ALA A 18 -16.01 -10.31 -8.41
C ALA A 18 -15.44 -11.24 -7.33
N VAL A 19 -14.11 -11.36 -7.28
CA VAL A 19 -13.41 -12.01 -6.17
C VAL A 19 -13.05 -10.92 -5.17
N ALA A 20 -13.40 -11.12 -3.89
CA ALA A 20 -13.15 -10.17 -2.83
C ALA A 20 -11.64 -9.86 -2.70
N GLN A 21 -11.30 -8.58 -2.61
CA GLN A 21 -9.91 -8.15 -2.43
C GLN A 21 -9.41 -8.54 -1.04
N GLN A 22 -8.31 -9.27 -0.96
CA GLN A 22 -7.75 -9.80 0.28
C GLN A 22 -6.76 -8.87 1.00
N ASN A 23 -6.41 -7.72 0.42
CA ASN A 23 -5.39 -6.83 0.98
C ASN A 23 -5.87 -5.41 1.19
N ALA A 24 -5.33 -4.79 2.26
CA ALA A 24 -5.51 -3.39 2.55
C ALA A 24 -5.13 -2.49 1.36
N GLN A 25 -5.96 -1.50 1.08
CA GLN A 25 -5.74 -0.54 0.01
C GLN A 25 -5.47 0.84 0.61
N PHE A 26 -4.53 1.58 0.03
CA PHE A 26 -4.19 2.94 0.45
C PHE A 26 -4.39 3.93 -0.70
N THR A 27 -5.04 5.04 -0.42
CA THR A 27 -5.22 6.14 -1.38
C THR A 27 -3.91 6.91 -1.55
N ASN A 28 -3.24 7.20 -0.42
CA ASN A 28 -1.93 7.86 -0.41
C ASN A 28 -0.77 6.86 -0.61
N PHE A 29 -0.82 6.00 -1.64
CA PHE A 29 0.18 4.95 -1.82
C PHE A 29 1.62 5.50 -1.96
N LEU A 30 1.82 6.73 -2.43
CA LEU A 30 3.13 7.36 -2.48
C LEU A 30 3.68 7.69 -1.09
N PHE A 31 2.82 8.10 -0.15
CA PHE A 31 3.22 8.34 1.24
C PHE A 31 3.41 7.06 2.05
N ASN A 32 2.77 5.98 1.66
CA ASN A 32 2.93 4.65 2.27
C ASN A 32 3.81 3.73 1.39
N SER A 33 4.61 4.30 0.52
CA SER A 33 5.31 3.54 -0.51
C SER A 33 6.28 2.49 0.05
N PHE A 34 6.93 2.75 1.20
CA PHE A 34 7.82 1.77 1.83
C PHE A 34 7.06 0.53 2.34
N ALA A 35 5.89 0.68 2.95
CA ALA A 35 5.09 -0.47 3.38
C ALA A 35 4.64 -1.35 2.20
N LEU A 36 4.41 -0.73 1.03
CA LEU A 36 4.04 -1.41 -0.21
C LEU A 36 5.25 -1.96 -0.99
N GLN A 37 6.45 -1.38 -0.79
CA GLN A 37 7.64 -1.69 -1.60
C GLN A 37 8.87 -1.83 -0.69
N PRO A 38 9.21 -3.06 -0.25
CA PRO A 38 10.31 -3.29 0.69
C PRO A 38 11.68 -2.87 0.13
N ALA A 39 11.85 -2.81 -1.18
CA ALA A 39 13.07 -2.33 -1.81
C ALA A 39 13.34 -0.83 -1.58
N GLN A 40 12.44 -0.09 -0.94
CA GLN A 40 12.65 1.31 -0.56
C GLN A 40 13.31 1.50 0.81
N ALA A 41 13.56 0.42 1.58
CA ALA A 41 14.26 0.55 2.86
C ALA A 41 15.62 1.24 2.68
N GLY A 42 15.88 2.29 3.47
CA GLY A 42 17.13 3.07 3.36
C GLY A 42 17.22 4.04 2.19
N LEU A 43 16.10 4.23 1.46
CA LEU A 43 16.03 5.22 0.40
C LEU A 43 16.31 6.62 0.96
N ASN A 44 15.77 6.97 2.13
CA ASN A 44 16.11 8.15 2.90
C ASN A 44 17.36 7.92 3.73
N LYS A 45 18.25 8.93 3.79
CA LYS A 45 19.49 8.87 4.56
C LYS A 45 19.21 8.74 6.06
N CYS A 46 18.23 9.49 6.55
CA CYS A 46 17.83 9.49 7.95
C CYS A 46 16.65 8.56 8.19
N LEU A 47 16.37 8.32 9.46
CA LEU A 47 15.17 7.61 9.87
C LEU A 47 13.92 8.30 9.30
N ASP A 48 13.11 7.53 8.58
CA ASP A 48 11.76 7.90 8.13
C ASP A 48 10.78 6.94 8.78
N ALA A 49 9.87 7.48 9.58
CA ALA A 49 8.86 6.70 10.27
C ALA A 49 7.47 7.24 9.93
N ARG A 50 6.53 6.36 9.69
CA ARG A 50 5.16 6.70 9.32
C ARG A 50 4.16 5.84 10.06
N VAL A 51 3.04 6.46 10.42
CA VAL A 51 1.86 5.78 10.91
C VAL A 51 0.67 6.28 10.12
N GLY A 52 -0.18 5.37 9.68
CA GLY A 52 -1.38 5.72 8.94
C GLY A 52 -2.58 4.90 9.37
N TYR A 53 -3.73 5.54 9.34
CA TYR A 53 -5.02 4.92 9.61
C TYR A 53 -5.97 5.22 8.46
N ARG A 54 -6.63 4.17 7.99
CA ARG A 54 -7.66 4.25 6.97
C ARG A 54 -8.95 3.64 7.48
N ASN A 55 -10.04 4.39 7.36
CA ASN A 55 -11.39 3.95 7.65
C ASN A 55 -12.19 3.96 6.34
N GLN A 56 -12.41 2.78 5.77
CA GLN A 56 -13.03 2.64 4.45
C GLN A 56 -14.53 2.38 4.59
N TRP A 57 -15.33 2.99 3.70
CA TRP A 57 -16.79 2.81 3.61
C TRP A 57 -17.50 3.10 4.94
N VAL A 58 -17.22 4.25 5.51
CA VAL A 58 -17.85 4.69 6.77
C VAL A 58 -19.37 4.62 6.65
N GLY A 59 -20.03 4.11 7.68
CA GLY A 59 -21.48 3.88 7.73
C GLY A 59 -21.90 2.41 7.62
N PHE A 60 -21.03 1.52 7.12
CA PHE A 60 -21.24 0.09 7.23
C PHE A 60 -20.84 -0.43 8.61
N GLU A 61 -21.64 -1.37 9.13
CA GLU A 61 -21.27 -2.13 10.32
C GLU A 61 -20.02 -2.98 9.99
N ASN A 62 -18.99 -2.94 10.85
CA ASN A 62 -17.72 -3.65 10.67
C ASN A 62 -17.00 -3.32 9.34
N ASN A 63 -17.04 -2.06 8.93
CA ASN A 63 -16.36 -1.57 7.74
C ASN A 63 -14.83 -1.77 7.82
N PRO A 64 -14.12 -1.87 6.68
CA PRO A 64 -12.68 -2.08 6.67
C PRO A 64 -11.91 -0.94 7.37
N GLN A 65 -11.05 -1.32 8.31
CA GLN A 65 -10.17 -0.42 9.05
C GLN A 65 -8.75 -0.93 8.97
N THR A 66 -7.87 -0.10 8.44
CA THR A 66 -6.46 -0.44 8.26
C THR A 66 -5.60 0.51 9.07
N LEU A 67 -4.68 -0.04 9.84
CA LEU A 67 -3.60 0.68 10.53
C LEU A 67 -2.27 0.18 9.99
N PHE A 68 -1.33 1.08 9.72
CA PHE A 68 0.04 0.69 9.47
C PHE A 68 1.03 1.55 10.25
N VAL A 69 2.16 0.95 10.59
CA VAL A 69 3.35 1.61 11.10
C VAL A 69 4.53 1.14 10.29
N SER A 70 5.33 2.06 9.81
CA SER A 70 6.54 1.73 9.08
C SER A 70 7.68 2.64 9.50
N ALA A 71 8.89 2.10 9.57
CA ALA A 71 10.09 2.87 9.82
C ALA A 71 11.26 2.27 9.07
N HIS A 72 12.07 3.10 8.43
CA HIS A 72 13.28 2.64 7.75
C HIS A 72 14.38 3.68 7.81
N GLN A 73 15.61 3.21 7.65
CA GLN A 73 16.82 4.04 7.67
C GLN A 73 17.91 3.43 6.80
N ARG A 74 18.78 4.28 6.27
CA ARG A 74 20.03 3.87 5.63
C ARG A 74 21.05 3.42 6.68
N ILE A 75 21.81 2.37 6.35
CA ILE A 75 22.89 1.83 7.18
C ILE A 75 24.23 2.10 6.48
N ASP A 76 24.78 3.30 6.69
CA ASP A 76 25.99 3.75 5.98
C ASP A 76 27.26 2.97 6.37
N LYS A 77 27.28 2.33 7.56
CA LYS A 77 28.46 1.64 8.09
C LYS A 77 28.77 0.30 7.41
N ILE A 78 27.83 -0.29 6.70
CA ILE A 78 27.96 -1.62 6.08
C ILE A 78 28.63 -1.52 4.70
N SER A 79 28.45 -0.43 3.97
CA SER A 79 28.97 -0.31 2.62
C SER A 79 30.45 0.03 2.63
N LYS A 80 31.29 -0.92 2.17
CA LYS A 80 32.69 -0.69 1.83
C LYS A 80 32.87 -0.30 0.36
N GLU A 81 31.84 -0.53 -0.47
CA GLU A 81 31.88 -0.25 -1.91
C GLU A 81 31.28 1.12 -2.20
N LYS A 82 31.99 1.92 -3.01
CA LYS A 82 31.52 3.24 -3.41
C LYS A 82 30.17 3.14 -4.15
N GLY A 83 29.18 3.82 -3.62
CA GLY A 83 27.88 3.96 -4.26
C GLY A 83 26.84 2.88 -3.92
N VAL A 84 27.18 1.81 -3.21
CA VAL A 84 26.20 0.85 -2.70
C VAL A 84 25.58 1.40 -1.42
N ILE A 85 24.24 1.32 -1.31
CA ILE A 85 23.48 1.75 -0.14
C ILE A 85 22.78 0.54 0.47
N HIS A 86 22.86 0.42 1.77
CA HIS A 86 22.12 -0.58 2.53
C HIS A 86 21.05 0.09 3.37
N GLY A 87 19.89 -0.51 3.45
CA GLY A 87 18.79 -0.02 4.29
C GLY A 87 18.15 -1.13 5.09
N ALA A 88 17.67 -0.78 6.27
CA ALA A 88 16.84 -1.64 7.07
C ALA A 88 15.59 -0.91 7.53
N GLY A 89 14.55 -1.67 7.84
CA GLY A 89 13.31 -1.11 8.32
C GLY A 89 12.41 -2.17 8.93
N ILE A 90 11.28 -1.70 9.42
CA ILE A 90 10.21 -2.50 9.99
C ILE A 90 8.88 -2.03 9.41
N ILE A 91 7.97 -2.98 9.18
CA ILE A 91 6.62 -2.72 8.71
C ILE A 91 5.67 -3.51 9.60
N ILE A 92 4.67 -2.84 10.15
CA ILE A 92 3.56 -3.44 10.90
C ILE A 92 2.29 -3.00 10.19
N GLU A 93 1.41 -3.94 9.89
CA GLU A 93 0.12 -3.67 9.26
C GLU A 93 -0.95 -4.44 10.01
N GLY A 94 -2.04 -3.78 10.34
CA GLY A 94 -3.26 -4.36 10.89
C GLY A 94 -4.44 -3.98 10.00
N ASP A 95 -5.24 -4.97 9.61
CA ASP A 95 -6.45 -4.78 8.80
C ASP A 95 -7.58 -5.58 9.40
N ASN A 96 -8.69 -4.91 9.69
CA ASN A 96 -9.91 -5.53 10.20
C ASN A 96 -11.03 -5.27 9.19
N THR A 97 -11.65 -6.33 8.72
CA THR A 97 -12.74 -6.23 7.74
C THR A 97 -13.82 -7.24 8.10
N GLY A 98 -15.00 -6.76 8.50
CA GLY A 98 -16.06 -7.62 8.96
C GLY A 98 -15.63 -8.42 10.20
N PHE A 99 -15.75 -9.72 10.10
CA PHE A 99 -15.36 -10.69 11.12
C PHE A 99 -13.94 -11.26 10.93
N THR A 100 -13.17 -10.69 10.01
CA THR A 100 -11.79 -11.09 9.76
C THR A 100 -10.82 -10.01 10.22
N GLY A 101 -9.75 -10.40 10.92
CA GLY A 101 -8.64 -9.55 11.28
C GLY A 101 -7.33 -10.12 10.74
N ARG A 102 -6.47 -9.24 10.28
CA ARG A 102 -5.15 -9.59 9.80
C ARG A 102 -4.13 -8.64 10.41
N THR A 103 -3.06 -9.19 11.00
CA THR A 103 -1.94 -8.41 11.52
C THR A 103 -0.64 -8.98 11.00
N SER A 104 0.25 -8.15 10.48
CA SER A 104 1.55 -8.58 10.01
C SER A 104 2.67 -7.71 10.56
N LEU A 105 3.83 -8.34 10.79
CA LEU A 105 5.07 -7.71 11.22
C LEU A 105 6.20 -8.21 10.35
N HIS A 106 6.96 -7.29 9.73
CA HIS A 106 8.10 -7.63 8.87
C HIS A 106 9.33 -6.82 9.25
N ALA A 107 10.46 -7.49 9.40
CA ALA A 107 11.79 -6.88 9.35
C ALA A 107 12.23 -6.83 7.88
N VAL A 108 12.66 -5.67 7.42
CA VAL A 108 12.97 -5.41 6.00
C VAL A 108 14.43 -5.04 5.84
N TYR A 109 15.05 -5.59 4.80
CA TYR A 109 16.39 -5.20 4.36
C TYR A 109 16.39 -4.93 2.85
N ALA A 110 17.12 -3.91 2.44
CA ALA A 110 17.29 -3.58 1.03
C ALA A 110 18.73 -3.19 0.70
N VAL A 111 19.14 -3.49 -0.53
CA VAL A 111 20.41 -3.06 -1.11
C VAL A 111 20.15 -2.27 -2.39
N HIS A 112 20.77 -1.10 -2.51
CA HIS A 112 20.65 -0.23 -3.66
C HIS A 112 21.97 -0.17 -4.41
N LEU A 113 21.95 -0.55 -5.67
CA LEU A 113 23.10 -0.63 -6.54
C LEU A 113 23.05 0.48 -7.59
N PRO A 114 24.14 1.19 -7.86
CA PRO A 114 24.21 2.16 -8.95
C PRO A 114 24.28 1.43 -10.29
N ILE A 115 23.34 1.69 -11.21
CA ILE A 115 23.42 1.24 -12.61
C ILE A 115 24.14 2.29 -13.43
N THR A 116 23.78 3.53 -13.22
CA THR A 116 24.45 4.68 -13.85
C THR A 116 24.71 5.76 -12.81
N ARG A 117 25.35 6.87 -13.22
CA ARG A 117 25.52 8.02 -12.33
C ARG A 117 24.20 8.64 -11.85
N LYS A 118 23.08 8.37 -12.52
CA LYS A 118 21.77 8.99 -12.25
C LYS A 118 20.65 7.99 -11.93
N THR A 119 20.91 6.68 -12.04
CA THR A 119 19.89 5.63 -11.90
C THR A 119 20.40 4.54 -10.99
N ARG A 120 19.57 4.11 -10.07
CA ARG A 120 19.83 3.01 -9.14
C ARG A 120 18.76 1.95 -9.26
N ILE A 121 19.15 0.70 -8.99
CA ILE A 121 18.23 -0.41 -8.75
C ILE A 121 18.37 -0.84 -7.30
N SER A 122 17.26 -1.17 -6.68
CA SER A 122 17.22 -1.72 -5.33
C SER A 122 16.48 -3.04 -5.30
N PHE A 123 16.97 -3.94 -4.49
CA PHE A 123 16.34 -5.21 -4.15
C PHE A 123 16.04 -5.20 -2.66
N GLY A 124 14.82 -5.56 -2.29
CA GLY A 124 14.38 -5.60 -0.90
C GLY A 124 13.67 -6.89 -0.56
N ILE A 125 13.90 -7.37 0.65
CA ILE A 125 13.22 -8.51 1.23
C ILE A 125 12.71 -8.14 2.62
N GLY A 126 11.48 -8.52 2.93
CA GLY A 126 10.88 -8.46 4.25
C GLY A 126 10.57 -9.85 4.74
N ILE A 127 11.04 -10.21 5.91
CA ILE A 127 10.78 -11.49 6.57
C ILE A 127 10.02 -11.20 7.85
N GLY A 128 8.96 -11.96 8.09
CA GLY A 128 8.12 -11.70 9.24
C GLY A 128 7.08 -12.76 9.50
N ALA A 129 6.03 -12.36 10.20
CA ALA A 129 4.90 -13.18 10.53
C ALA A 129 3.59 -12.47 10.17
N LEU A 130 2.61 -13.26 9.80
CA LEU A 130 1.26 -12.87 9.51
C LEU A 130 0.34 -13.63 10.45
N GLN A 131 -0.45 -12.92 11.22
CA GLN A 131 -1.53 -13.44 12.05
C GLN A 131 -2.86 -13.15 11.36
N TYR A 132 -3.69 -14.16 11.23
CA TYR A 132 -5.03 -14.07 10.71
C TYR A 132 -6.01 -14.51 11.77
N ARG A 133 -7.03 -13.68 12.02
CA ARG A 133 -8.10 -13.95 12.99
C ARG A 133 -9.43 -14.00 12.27
N PHE A 134 -10.21 -15.00 12.57
CA PHE A 134 -11.58 -15.15 12.17
C PHE A 134 -12.48 -15.19 13.41
N ASP A 135 -13.47 -14.30 13.49
CA ASP A 135 -14.40 -14.20 14.61
C ASP A 135 -15.84 -14.41 14.12
N ALA A 136 -16.27 -15.67 14.15
CA ALA A 136 -17.62 -16.05 13.71
C ALA A 136 -18.72 -15.59 14.68
N SER A 137 -18.38 -15.19 15.90
CA SER A 137 -19.37 -14.71 16.88
C SER A 137 -20.07 -13.42 16.43
N GLN A 138 -19.46 -12.69 15.53
CA GLN A 138 -20.02 -11.46 14.95
C GLN A 138 -20.99 -11.72 13.78
N ILE A 139 -21.11 -12.96 13.32
CA ILE A 139 -22.02 -13.32 12.23
C ILE A 139 -23.45 -13.37 12.78
N ARG A 140 -24.31 -12.52 12.26
CA ARG A 140 -25.73 -12.56 12.56
C ARG A 140 -26.48 -13.37 11.50
N VAL A 141 -27.06 -14.48 11.90
CA VAL A 141 -27.94 -15.25 11.04
C VAL A 141 -29.28 -14.54 10.98
N LEU A 142 -29.65 -14.03 9.80
CA LEU A 142 -30.93 -13.38 9.57
C LEU A 142 -32.03 -14.47 9.45
N GLY A 143 -32.94 -14.54 10.40
CA GLY A 143 -34.06 -15.46 10.40
C GLY A 143 -35.19 -15.02 11.33
N PRO A 144 -36.41 -15.55 11.19
CA PRO A 144 -37.55 -15.19 12.04
C PRO A 144 -37.35 -15.55 13.52
N ASN A 145 -36.35 -16.37 13.85
CA ASN A 145 -35.93 -16.70 15.20
C ASN A 145 -34.40 -16.49 15.31
N SER A 146 -33.96 -15.22 15.25
CA SER A 146 -32.55 -14.82 15.31
C SER A 146 -31.90 -15.05 16.66
N ALA A 147 -32.05 -16.24 17.26
CA ALA A 147 -31.16 -16.64 18.35
C ALA A 147 -29.73 -16.81 17.80
N PRO A 148 -28.72 -16.32 18.50
CA PRO A 148 -27.35 -16.56 18.08
C PRO A 148 -27.10 -18.07 18.00
N ASP A 149 -26.52 -18.52 16.89
CA ASP A 149 -26.14 -19.94 16.75
C ASP A 149 -25.03 -20.26 17.76
N PRO A 150 -25.22 -21.16 18.71
CA PRO A 150 -24.20 -21.49 19.73
C PRO A 150 -22.90 -21.97 19.09
N VAL A 151 -22.94 -22.63 17.93
CA VAL A 151 -21.76 -23.11 17.21
C VAL A 151 -20.94 -21.94 16.66
N LEU A 152 -21.59 -20.87 16.21
CA LEU A 152 -20.91 -19.65 15.74
C LEU A 152 -20.37 -18.80 16.90
N GLN A 153 -21.02 -18.82 18.07
CA GLN A 153 -20.57 -18.03 19.23
C GLN A 153 -19.25 -18.50 19.82
N GLU A 154 -18.90 -19.77 19.70
CA GLU A 154 -17.63 -20.33 20.20
C GLU A 154 -16.55 -20.43 19.13
N SER A 155 -16.87 -20.10 17.87
CA SER A 155 -15.95 -20.25 16.75
C SER A 155 -15.07 -19.01 16.58
N GLN A 156 -14.00 -18.94 17.33
CA GLN A 156 -12.88 -18.04 17.09
C GLN A 156 -11.66 -18.85 16.62
N ALA A 157 -11.10 -18.50 15.49
CA ALA A 157 -9.92 -19.15 14.96
C ALA A 157 -8.80 -18.09 14.75
N GLU A 158 -7.62 -18.43 15.20
CA GLU A 158 -6.43 -17.57 15.09
C GLU A 158 -5.26 -18.39 14.55
N PHE A 159 -4.65 -17.90 13.49
CA PHE A 159 -3.57 -18.58 12.80
C PHE A 159 -2.38 -17.63 12.67
N ALA A 160 -1.18 -18.14 12.88
CA ALA A 160 0.05 -17.40 12.67
C ALA A 160 0.96 -18.16 11.69
N PHE A 161 1.41 -17.44 10.66
CA PHE A 161 2.25 -18.00 9.61
C PHE A 161 3.50 -17.15 9.39
N PRO A 162 4.62 -17.76 8.99
CA PRO A 162 5.74 -17.00 8.46
C PRO A 162 5.30 -16.33 7.16
N ASP A 163 5.69 -15.08 6.94
CA ASP A 163 5.39 -14.34 5.74
C ASP A 163 6.62 -13.65 5.16
N ILE A 164 6.66 -13.58 3.84
CA ILE A 164 7.74 -12.98 3.07
C ILE A 164 7.15 -11.93 2.13
N LYS A 165 7.78 -10.75 2.15
CA LYS A 165 7.61 -9.69 1.14
C LYS A 165 8.91 -9.54 0.35
N ALA A 166 8.83 -9.26 -0.94
CA ALA A 166 10.01 -8.98 -1.76
C ALA A 166 9.70 -7.85 -2.75
N GLY A 167 10.73 -7.15 -3.19
CA GLY A 167 10.55 -6.09 -4.16
C GLY A 167 11.80 -5.72 -4.93
N ILE A 168 11.58 -5.12 -6.09
CA ILE A 168 12.60 -4.50 -6.94
C ILE A 168 12.16 -3.08 -7.21
N TRP A 169 13.06 -2.12 -7.02
CA TRP A 169 12.80 -0.70 -7.23
C TRP A 169 13.88 -0.08 -8.08
N LEU A 170 13.49 0.49 -9.20
CA LEU A 170 14.35 1.23 -10.11
C LEU A 170 14.00 2.71 -9.99
N TYR A 171 14.98 3.57 -9.74
CA TYR A 171 14.72 4.97 -9.49
C TYR A 171 15.85 5.90 -9.94
N SER A 172 15.44 7.12 -10.20
CA SER A 172 16.29 8.26 -10.54
C SER A 172 15.75 9.50 -9.81
N LYS A 173 16.41 10.62 -9.95
CA LYS A 173 15.95 11.90 -9.36
C LYS A 173 14.52 12.28 -9.75
N TYR A 174 14.07 11.92 -10.96
CA TYR A 174 12.82 12.41 -11.53
C TYR A 174 11.82 11.31 -11.91
N TRP A 175 12.15 10.05 -11.72
CA TRP A 175 11.24 8.96 -12.04
C TRP A 175 11.56 7.73 -11.19
N PHE A 176 10.56 6.90 -11.04
CA PHE A 176 10.67 5.64 -10.35
C PHE A 176 9.72 4.60 -10.98
N ALA A 177 10.09 3.35 -10.85
CA ALA A 177 9.25 2.21 -11.15
C ALA A 177 9.67 1.03 -10.28
N GLY A 178 8.72 0.16 -9.94
CA GLY A 178 9.05 -1.03 -9.18
C GLY A 178 7.93 -2.04 -9.13
N ILE A 179 8.30 -3.23 -8.74
CA ILE A 179 7.39 -4.34 -8.48
C ILE A 179 7.65 -4.89 -7.09
N SER A 180 6.59 -5.22 -6.38
CA SER A 180 6.67 -5.91 -5.10
C SER A 180 5.67 -7.06 -5.03
N GLY A 181 6.03 -8.10 -4.28
CA GLY A 181 5.18 -9.21 -3.94
C GLY A 181 5.00 -9.30 -2.43
N HIS A 182 3.79 -9.58 -2.00
CA HIS A 182 3.38 -9.72 -0.61
C HIS A 182 2.69 -11.06 -0.41
N ASN A 183 2.71 -11.58 0.83
CA ASN A 183 2.17 -12.91 1.18
C ASN A 183 2.74 -14.03 0.30
N LEU A 184 4.05 -13.98 0.05
CA LEU A 184 4.70 -14.89 -0.89
C LEU A 184 4.75 -16.33 -0.39
N THR A 185 4.55 -16.57 0.89
CA THR A 185 4.47 -17.92 1.48
C THR A 185 3.16 -18.63 1.16
N GLY A 186 2.06 -17.87 0.89
CA GLY A 186 0.77 -18.40 0.49
C GLY A 186 0.22 -19.48 1.46
N PRO A 187 0.11 -19.18 2.78
CA PRO A 187 -0.32 -20.19 3.74
C PRO A 187 -1.71 -20.75 3.44
N THR A 188 -1.94 -22.03 3.77
CA THR A 188 -3.24 -22.69 3.71
C THR A 188 -3.89 -22.72 5.10
N PHE A 189 -5.22 -22.63 5.14
CA PHE A 189 -6.03 -22.65 6.36
C PHE A 189 -6.78 -23.98 6.44
N ASP A 190 -6.11 -25.05 6.87
CA ASP A 190 -6.66 -26.41 6.87
C ASP A 190 -7.81 -26.60 7.87
N ASP A 191 -7.88 -25.75 8.93
CA ASP A 191 -8.86 -25.91 10.02
C ASP A 191 -10.19 -25.18 9.79
N ILE A 192 -10.30 -24.30 8.78
CA ILE A 192 -11.55 -23.53 8.51
C ILE A 192 -12.41 -24.17 7.41
N GLY A 193 -11.98 -25.28 6.86
CA GLY A 193 -12.66 -25.95 5.75
C GLY A 193 -11.75 -26.13 4.54
N THR A 194 -12.22 -26.80 3.53
CA THR A 194 -11.43 -27.25 2.40
C THR A 194 -10.66 -26.13 1.68
N ASP A 195 -9.34 -26.25 1.63
CA ASP A 195 -8.42 -25.58 0.69
C ASP A 195 -8.50 -24.04 0.56
N VAL A 196 -8.73 -23.32 1.66
CA VAL A 196 -8.59 -21.86 1.63
C VAL A 196 -7.12 -21.49 1.71
N GLN A 197 -6.57 -21.01 0.61
CA GLN A 197 -5.18 -20.55 0.52
C GLN A 197 -5.12 -19.03 0.37
N MET A 198 -4.24 -18.39 1.15
CA MET A 198 -3.94 -16.97 0.97
C MET A 198 -3.15 -16.79 -0.33
N GLN A 199 -3.68 -15.99 -1.24
CA GLN A 199 -3.05 -15.76 -2.53
C GLN A 199 -1.94 -14.71 -2.42
N PRO A 200 -0.78 -14.93 -3.03
CA PRO A 200 0.23 -13.89 -3.22
C PRO A 200 -0.37 -12.71 -3.99
N ASN A 201 0.05 -11.51 -3.63
CA ASN A 201 -0.34 -10.32 -4.36
C ASN A 201 0.87 -9.52 -4.79
N PHE A 202 0.76 -8.91 -5.97
CA PHE A 202 1.81 -8.15 -6.61
C PHE A 202 1.34 -6.72 -6.86
N ASN A 203 2.24 -5.77 -6.59
CA ASN A 203 2.04 -4.36 -6.89
C ASN A 203 3.09 -3.92 -7.90
N LEU A 204 2.65 -3.35 -9.00
CA LEU A 204 3.51 -2.62 -9.95
C LEU A 204 3.24 -1.13 -9.75
N MET A 205 4.28 -0.36 -9.46
CA MET A 205 4.17 1.08 -9.19
C MET A 205 5.13 1.84 -10.10
N ALA A 206 4.66 2.96 -10.66
CA ALA A 206 5.51 3.86 -11.43
C ALA A 206 5.06 5.31 -11.26
N GLY A 207 6.00 6.24 -11.41
CA GLY A 207 5.70 7.67 -11.36
C GLY A 207 6.85 8.52 -11.87
N ARG A 208 6.54 9.79 -12.08
CA ARG A 208 7.51 10.78 -12.55
C ARG A 208 7.32 12.11 -11.84
N ILE A 209 8.43 12.79 -11.54
CA ILE A 209 8.46 14.14 -10.99
C ILE A 209 8.77 15.08 -12.13
N PHE A 210 7.90 16.04 -12.36
CA PHE A 210 8.08 17.15 -13.29
C PHE A 210 8.36 18.42 -12.48
N PRO A 211 9.62 18.88 -12.40
CA PRO A 211 9.91 20.17 -11.77
C PRO A 211 9.22 21.28 -12.53
N GLY A 212 8.41 22.07 -11.83
CA GLY A 212 7.81 23.30 -12.33
C GLY A 212 8.63 24.53 -11.93
N GLY A 213 8.32 25.68 -12.49
CA GLY A 213 8.85 26.94 -11.98
C GLY A 213 8.36 27.25 -10.56
N ASN A 214 9.04 28.20 -9.85
CA ASN A 214 8.59 28.72 -8.56
C ASN A 214 8.39 27.64 -7.47
N LYS A 215 9.32 26.67 -7.35
CA LYS A 215 9.28 25.62 -6.33
C LYS A 215 8.13 24.61 -6.46
N MET A 216 7.40 24.63 -7.57
CA MET A 216 6.35 23.66 -7.84
C MET A 216 6.92 22.36 -8.42
N SER A 217 6.33 21.24 -8.06
CA SER A 217 6.57 19.93 -8.66
C SER A 217 5.25 19.23 -8.94
N TYR A 218 5.15 18.55 -10.08
CA TYR A 218 3.96 17.79 -10.47
C TYR A 218 4.35 16.31 -10.53
N ILE A 219 3.55 15.46 -9.86
CA ILE A 219 3.92 14.06 -9.66
C ILE A 219 2.75 13.15 -10.06
N PRO A 220 2.61 12.82 -11.35
CA PRO A 220 1.77 11.70 -11.75
C PRO A 220 2.40 10.38 -11.32
N ALA A 221 1.58 9.48 -10.77
CA ALA A 221 1.97 8.14 -10.40
C ALA A 221 0.81 7.17 -10.60
N ALA A 222 1.13 5.92 -10.89
CA ALA A 222 0.17 4.86 -11.04
C ALA A 222 0.62 3.61 -10.28
N GLN A 223 -0.34 2.85 -9.80
CA GLN A 223 -0.17 1.55 -9.18
C GLN A 223 -1.12 0.55 -9.83
N LEU A 224 -0.62 -0.64 -10.14
CA LEU A 224 -1.40 -1.77 -10.64
C LEU A 224 -1.25 -2.92 -9.65
N LYS A 225 -2.36 -3.49 -9.23
CA LYS A 225 -2.43 -4.54 -8.19
C LYS A 225 -2.99 -5.81 -8.80
N PHE A 226 -2.32 -6.94 -8.52
CA PHE A 226 -2.70 -8.28 -8.95
C PHE A 226 -2.76 -9.19 -7.74
N THR A 227 -3.86 -9.90 -7.57
CA THR A 227 -4.01 -10.87 -6.48
C THR A 227 -4.61 -12.15 -7.06
N GLY A 228 -3.82 -13.23 -7.13
CA GLY A 228 -4.27 -14.54 -7.57
C GLY A 228 -5.18 -14.49 -8.80
N ASN A 229 -6.39 -15.01 -8.64
CA ASN A 229 -7.41 -15.07 -9.71
C ASN A 229 -8.34 -13.85 -9.73
N SER A 230 -8.06 -12.78 -8.97
CA SER A 230 -8.92 -11.59 -8.97
C SER A 230 -8.62 -10.65 -10.14
N THR A 231 -9.60 -9.84 -10.51
CA THR A 231 -9.45 -8.79 -11.52
C THR A 231 -8.35 -7.81 -11.09
N PRO A 232 -7.38 -7.51 -11.95
CA PRO A 232 -6.37 -6.49 -11.65
C PRO A 232 -7.02 -5.14 -11.38
N SER A 233 -6.62 -4.45 -10.31
CA SER A 233 -7.07 -3.10 -10.01
C SER A 233 -5.95 -2.09 -10.22
N PHE A 234 -6.29 -0.88 -10.63
CA PHE A 234 -5.31 0.18 -10.81
C PHE A 234 -5.74 1.46 -10.10
N ASP A 235 -4.74 2.15 -9.57
CA ASP A 235 -4.88 3.47 -8.95
C ASP A 235 -3.99 4.46 -9.70
N VAL A 236 -4.48 5.67 -9.91
CA VAL A 236 -3.73 6.78 -10.49
C VAL A 236 -3.80 7.96 -9.56
N ASN A 237 -2.63 8.51 -9.20
CA ASN A 237 -2.51 9.70 -8.38
C ASN A 237 -1.84 10.82 -9.17
N PHE A 238 -2.30 12.03 -8.96
CA PHE A 238 -1.63 13.24 -9.42
C PHE A 238 -1.47 14.20 -8.27
N TRP A 239 -0.24 14.64 -8.02
CA TRP A 239 0.09 15.60 -6.98
C TRP A 239 0.70 16.86 -7.57
N ALA A 240 0.28 18.01 -7.05
CA ALA A 240 0.94 19.31 -7.20
C ALA A 240 1.56 19.67 -5.86
N ASP A 241 2.88 19.67 -5.78
CA ASP A 241 3.66 19.90 -4.56
C ASP A 241 4.34 21.26 -4.62
N TYR A 242 4.20 22.06 -3.58
CA TYR A 242 4.85 23.34 -3.44
C TYR A 242 5.90 23.28 -2.34
N ASP A 243 7.17 23.34 -2.75
CA ASP A 243 8.37 23.43 -1.88
C ASP A 243 8.46 22.31 -0.83
N ASP A 244 7.85 21.15 -1.08
CA ASP A 244 7.68 20.04 -0.13
C ASP A 244 6.97 20.43 1.20
N VAL A 245 6.33 21.60 1.23
CA VAL A 245 5.55 22.11 2.37
C VAL A 245 4.10 21.72 2.26
N VAL A 246 3.49 22.05 1.14
CA VAL A 246 2.06 21.77 0.87
C VAL A 246 1.95 21.07 -0.45
N ALA A 247 1.20 19.97 -0.49
CA ALA A 247 0.82 19.36 -1.74
C ALA A 247 -0.68 19.08 -1.78
N LEU A 248 -1.27 19.31 -2.94
CA LEU A 248 -2.64 18.95 -3.26
C LEU A 248 -2.62 17.82 -4.28
N GLY A 249 -3.50 16.86 -4.11
CA GLY A 249 -3.56 15.72 -5.00
C GLY A 249 -4.99 15.29 -5.30
N VAL A 250 -5.10 14.56 -6.40
CA VAL A 250 -6.31 13.81 -6.77
C VAL A 250 -5.93 12.37 -7.05
N ALA A 251 -6.81 11.45 -6.69
CA ALA A 251 -6.63 10.04 -6.96
C ALA A 251 -7.87 9.47 -7.65
N PHE A 252 -7.64 8.54 -8.55
CA PHE A 252 -8.66 7.69 -9.13
C PHE A 252 -8.30 6.24 -8.82
N ARG A 253 -9.26 5.51 -8.25
CA ARG A 253 -9.15 4.08 -8.00
C ARG A 253 -10.19 3.35 -8.84
N SER A 254 -9.71 2.42 -9.64
CA SER A 254 -10.60 1.61 -10.48
C SER A 254 -11.63 0.88 -9.61
N GLU A 255 -12.89 0.92 -10.04
CA GLU A 255 -14.03 0.21 -9.43
C GLU A 255 -14.41 0.63 -8.01
N ASP A 256 -13.80 1.66 -7.41
CA ASP A 256 -14.07 2.07 -6.04
C ASP A 256 -14.39 3.57 -5.90
N ALA A 257 -13.40 4.45 -6.09
CA ALA A 257 -13.53 5.84 -5.65
C ALA A 257 -12.69 6.85 -6.45
N VAL A 258 -13.09 8.11 -6.33
CA VAL A 258 -12.25 9.27 -6.65
C VAL A 258 -11.92 9.99 -5.35
N ALA A 259 -10.68 10.41 -5.15
CA ALA A 259 -10.25 11.05 -3.92
C ALA A 259 -9.62 12.42 -4.12
N GLY A 260 -9.85 13.30 -3.14
CA GLY A 260 -9.07 14.50 -2.91
C GLY A 260 -8.02 14.25 -1.82
N MET A 261 -6.80 14.75 -2.02
CA MET A 261 -5.68 14.50 -1.13
C MET A 261 -4.96 15.81 -0.77
N LEU A 262 -4.53 15.91 0.47
CA LEU A 262 -3.75 17.03 1.01
C LEU A 262 -2.54 16.51 1.76
N LYS A 263 -1.39 17.14 1.57
CA LYS A 263 -0.19 16.94 2.38
C LYS A 263 0.26 18.28 2.95
N PHE A 264 0.69 18.27 4.20
CA PHE A 264 1.32 19.41 4.86
C PHE A 264 2.56 18.97 5.65
N SER A 265 3.70 19.60 5.39
CA SER A 265 4.95 19.36 6.11
C SER A 265 5.29 20.58 6.98
N PHE A 266 5.64 20.37 8.24
CA PHE A 266 5.90 21.43 9.22
C PHE A 266 7.08 21.08 10.13
N LEU A 267 7.68 22.10 10.74
CA LEU A 267 8.84 21.98 11.63
C LEU A 267 9.99 21.18 11.01
N ASP A 268 10.11 21.17 9.69
CA ASP A 268 11.13 20.45 8.91
C ASP A 268 11.18 18.93 9.07
N TYR A 269 10.51 18.37 10.05
CA TYR A 269 10.56 16.94 10.40
C TYR A 269 9.23 16.22 10.26
N PHE A 270 8.12 16.91 10.38
CA PHE A 270 6.80 16.29 10.45
C PHE A 270 6.04 16.46 9.13
N THR A 271 5.25 15.47 8.79
CA THR A 271 4.36 15.50 7.63
C THR A 271 3.02 14.90 8.04
N VAL A 272 1.94 15.54 7.62
CA VAL A 272 0.57 15.02 7.73
C VAL A 272 0.04 14.92 6.31
N ALA A 273 -0.54 13.77 5.96
CA ALA A 273 -1.27 13.59 4.72
C ALA A 273 -2.69 13.11 5.05
N TYR A 274 -3.65 13.61 4.31
CA TYR A 274 -5.05 13.24 4.44
C TYR A 274 -5.63 12.97 3.06
N ALA A 275 -6.46 11.93 2.95
CA ALA A 275 -7.27 11.67 1.77
C ALA A 275 -8.72 11.45 2.15
N TYR A 276 -9.60 11.96 1.30
CA TYR A 276 -11.03 11.76 1.34
C TYR A 276 -11.48 11.11 0.05
N ASP A 277 -11.97 9.88 0.14
CA ASP A 277 -12.42 9.11 -1.01
C ASP A 277 -13.94 9.21 -1.14
N VAL A 278 -14.39 9.68 -2.28
CA VAL A 278 -15.80 9.67 -2.68
C VAL A 278 -16.07 8.38 -3.44
N THR A 279 -16.76 7.43 -2.81
CA THR A 279 -17.08 6.14 -3.37
C THR A 279 -18.12 6.26 -4.46
N TYR A 280 -17.85 5.75 -5.67
CA TYR A 280 -18.82 5.70 -6.77
C TYR A 280 -19.30 4.27 -7.07
N SER A 281 -18.67 3.25 -6.49
CA SER A 281 -19.07 1.85 -6.60
C SER A 281 -20.44 1.59 -5.97
N ARG A 282 -20.99 0.39 -6.12
CA ARG A 282 -22.29 0.01 -5.54
C ARG A 282 -22.33 0.10 -4.03
N VAL A 283 -21.18 0.05 -3.38
CA VAL A 283 -21.04 0.19 -1.92
C VAL A 283 -21.53 1.56 -1.42
N ARG A 284 -21.52 2.60 -2.25
CA ARG A 284 -21.99 3.95 -1.89
C ARG A 284 -23.43 4.00 -1.38
N LEU A 285 -24.26 3.00 -1.66
CA LEU A 285 -25.65 2.97 -1.21
C LEU A 285 -25.80 2.88 0.31
N GLY A 286 -24.78 2.38 1.01
CA GLY A 286 -24.73 2.29 2.47
C GLY A 286 -23.50 2.96 3.09
N SER A 287 -22.62 3.54 2.29
CA SER A 287 -21.36 4.17 2.76
C SER A 287 -21.39 5.68 2.64
N SER A 288 -20.85 6.37 3.63
CA SER A 288 -20.59 7.80 3.61
C SER A 288 -19.15 8.17 3.20
N ASN A 289 -18.51 7.31 2.37
CA ASN A 289 -17.14 7.52 1.85
C ASN A 289 -16.02 6.94 2.74
N SER A 290 -14.76 7.25 2.42
CA SER A 290 -13.61 6.73 3.18
C SER A 290 -12.63 7.84 3.54
N HIS A 291 -11.95 7.67 4.65
CA HIS A 291 -10.96 8.61 5.16
C HIS A 291 -9.62 7.92 5.38
N GLU A 292 -8.55 8.59 5.04
CA GLU A 292 -7.19 8.12 5.31
C GLU A 292 -6.36 9.27 5.85
N ILE A 293 -5.65 9.03 6.96
CA ILE A 293 -4.70 9.96 7.54
C ILE A 293 -3.35 9.27 7.72
N ILE A 294 -2.26 9.96 7.36
CA ILE A 294 -0.89 9.48 7.54
C ILE A 294 -0.09 10.57 8.25
N LEU A 295 0.58 10.19 9.31
CA LEU A 295 1.56 11.01 10.02
C LEU A 295 2.96 10.48 9.71
N GLY A 296 3.88 11.36 9.35
CA GLY A 296 5.26 11.03 9.05
C GLY A 296 6.22 11.85 9.89
N ILE A 297 7.31 11.22 10.32
CA ILE A 297 8.46 11.86 10.96
C ILE A 297 9.70 11.46 10.19
N SER A 298 10.48 12.44 9.78
CA SER A 298 11.79 12.23 9.15
C SER A 298 12.87 12.91 10.00
N ALA A 299 13.88 12.18 10.40
CA ALA A 299 14.97 12.73 11.22
C ALA A 299 15.92 13.66 10.45
N CYS A 300 15.78 13.77 9.12
CA CYS A 300 16.47 14.79 8.33
C CYS A 300 15.64 16.07 8.21
N PRO A 301 16.25 17.26 8.31
CA PRO A 301 15.55 18.50 8.01
C PRO A 301 15.12 18.54 6.53
N ARG A 302 14.08 19.34 6.23
CA ARG A 302 13.43 19.40 4.91
C ARG A 302 14.39 19.66 3.74
N ASN A 303 15.40 20.51 3.93
CA ASN A 303 16.42 20.80 2.93
C ASN A 303 17.35 19.60 2.59
N GLN A 304 17.31 18.55 3.42
CA GLN A 304 18.02 17.27 3.22
C GLN A 304 17.04 16.10 2.96
N LYS A 305 15.73 16.35 3.04
CA LYS A 305 14.73 15.35 2.64
C LYS A 305 14.78 15.24 1.13
N ALA A 306 14.76 14.04 0.70
CA ALA A 306 14.33 13.76 -0.64
C ALA A 306 12.81 13.86 -0.66
N GLY A 307 12.23 14.60 -1.56
CA GLY A 307 10.78 14.66 -1.75
C GLY A 307 10.14 13.27 -1.90
N PHE A 308 9.12 13.10 -2.73
CA PHE A 308 8.51 11.78 -3.00
C PHE A 308 9.52 10.72 -3.49
N VAL A 309 10.62 11.16 -4.11
CA VAL A 309 11.77 10.31 -4.46
C VAL A 309 13.05 10.97 -3.94
N PRO A 310 13.90 10.26 -3.18
CA PRO A 310 15.06 10.84 -2.54
C PRO A 310 16.06 11.44 -3.53
N CYS A 311 16.24 12.75 -3.48
CA CYS A 311 17.27 13.43 -4.27
C CYS A 311 18.69 13.12 -3.74
N ASN A 312 18.82 12.86 -2.43
CA ASN A 312 20.12 12.67 -1.75
C ASN A 312 20.73 11.28 -1.94
N ALA A 313 20.11 10.42 -2.77
CA ALA A 313 20.73 9.15 -3.14
C ALA A 313 21.94 9.31 -4.08
N TYR A 314 22.26 10.55 -4.50
CA TYR A 314 23.30 10.85 -5.50
C TYR A 314 24.44 11.74 -4.98
N ASP A 315 24.37 12.25 -3.73
CA ASP A 315 25.42 13.04 -3.10
C ASP A 315 26.40 12.18 -2.29
#